data_b6c81af1f1c748b6784845a29b0fdb0c
#
_entry.id   b6c81af1f1c748b6784845a29b0fdb0c
#
_cell.length_a   1.000
_cell.length_b   1.000
_cell.length_c   1.000
_cell.angle_alpha   90.00
_cell.angle_beta   90.00
_cell.angle_gamma   90.00
#
_symmetry.space_group_name_H-M   'P 1'
#
loop_
_entity.id
_entity.type
_entity.pdbx_description
1 polymer ?
#
loop_
_entity_poly.entity_id
_entity_poly.type
_entity_poly.pdbx_seq_one_letter_code
_entity_poly.pdbx_strand_id
1 'polypeptide(L)'
;MSLPPLANLLDALVTHFDGWQIVAEGKHEVQALEGEFVDIAGSYDLKYSVHLPVSDMNIASLNRRIRSTSISESAETMRRAAGMGIHTFVVHPGTHSILSADGSERAFLLAREGIRTLAALSKSMGTELLVENTPSVSGSVAPTSKSMQSLITGLPVGICLDVAHASLDGELAGFLGMGGRTGMIHLSDNDGHRDTHAQLGTGSAAGRETLSLISKMGLPAVIEARSIDEAISGRAYVESLL
;
A
#
# COMPACT_ATOMS: atom_id res chain seq x y z
N MET A 1 -3.34 -27.18 -0.65
CA MET A 1 -4.06 -26.86 0.59
C MET A 1 -5.22 -25.97 0.22
N SER A 2 -6.45 -26.34 0.56
CA SER A 2 -7.60 -25.43 0.43
C SER A 2 -7.42 -24.27 1.42
N LEU A 3 -7.77 -23.06 0.99
CA LEU A 3 -7.82 -21.91 1.88
C LEU A 3 -8.86 -22.15 2.98
N PRO A 4 -8.63 -21.66 4.22
CA PRO A 4 -9.72 -21.54 5.16
C PRO A 4 -10.81 -20.64 4.54
N PRO A 5 -12.09 -20.90 4.81
CA PRO A 5 -13.17 -20.03 4.38
C PRO A 5 -12.89 -18.58 4.77
N LEU A 6 -13.26 -17.62 3.93
CA LEU A 6 -13.08 -16.19 4.19
C LEU A 6 -13.70 -15.79 5.53
N ALA A 7 -14.83 -16.40 5.89
CA ALA A 7 -15.48 -16.19 7.18
C ALA A 7 -14.51 -16.40 8.38
N ASN A 8 -13.71 -17.46 8.39
CA ASN A 8 -12.76 -17.73 9.48
C ASN A 8 -11.71 -16.63 9.61
N LEU A 9 -11.28 -16.03 8.49
CA LEU A 9 -10.37 -14.90 8.49
C LEU A 9 -11.04 -13.66 9.06
N LEU A 10 -12.27 -13.35 8.61
CA LEU A 10 -13.01 -12.17 9.08
C LEU A 10 -13.39 -12.28 10.56
N ASP A 11 -13.76 -13.47 11.04
CA ASP A 11 -14.01 -13.75 12.47
C ASP A 11 -12.78 -13.44 13.33
N ALA A 12 -11.59 -13.83 12.87
CA ALA A 12 -10.35 -13.54 13.57
C ALA A 12 -10.01 -12.04 13.52
N LEU A 13 -10.19 -11.40 12.36
CA LEU A 13 -9.85 -9.99 12.18
C LEU A 13 -10.74 -9.06 13.00
N VAL A 14 -12.07 -9.26 12.97
CA VAL A 14 -13.02 -8.36 13.67
C VAL A 14 -12.82 -8.35 15.19
N THR A 15 -12.21 -9.40 15.73
CA THR A 15 -11.90 -9.48 17.17
C THR A 15 -10.76 -8.55 17.58
N HIS A 16 -9.86 -8.23 16.64
CA HIS A 16 -8.63 -7.52 16.93
C HIS A 16 -8.42 -6.24 16.14
N PHE A 17 -9.14 -6.02 15.04
CA PHE A 17 -8.89 -4.92 14.10
C PHE A 17 -10.20 -4.25 13.66
N ASP A 18 -10.09 -2.98 13.26
CA ASP A 18 -11.22 -2.21 12.74
C ASP A 18 -11.32 -2.29 11.19
N GLY A 19 -10.38 -3.00 10.56
CA GLY A 19 -10.37 -3.14 9.10
C GLY A 19 -9.34 -4.14 8.59
N TRP A 20 -9.45 -4.40 7.30
CA TRP A 20 -8.54 -5.25 6.56
C TRP A 20 -8.15 -4.63 5.23
N GLN A 21 -6.84 -4.57 4.98
CA GLN A 21 -6.33 -4.27 3.65
C GLN A 21 -6.06 -5.58 2.92
N ILE A 22 -6.74 -5.78 1.82
CA ILE A 22 -6.61 -6.95 0.95
C ILE A 22 -5.44 -6.70 0.01
N VAL A 23 -4.37 -7.48 0.11
CA VAL A 23 -3.33 -7.51 -0.92
C VAL A 23 -3.87 -8.36 -2.07
N ALA A 24 -4.15 -7.72 -3.21
CA ALA A 24 -4.88 -8.33 -4.33
C ALA A 24 -4.00 -9.29 -5.15
N GLU A 25 -3.38 -10.26 -4.48
CA GLU A 25 -2.46 -11.24 -5.07
C GLU A 25 -2.65 -12.64 -4.50
N GLY A 26 -2.32 -13.62 -5.31
CA GLY A 26 -2.30 -15.02 -4.89
C GLY A 26 -3.64 -15.48 -4.34
N LYS A 27 -3.68 -15.74 -3.05
CA LYS A 27 -4.90 -16.23 -2.37
C LYS A 27 -6.00 -15.18 -2.25
N HIS A 28 -5.64 -13.91 -2.32
CA HIS A 28 -6.52 -12.77 -2.13
C HIS A 28 -6.73 -11.99 -3.43
N GLU A 29 -6.52 -12.62 -4.60
CA GLU A 29 -6.97 -12.04 -5.86
C GLU A 29 -8.44 -11.67 -5.75
N VAL A 30 -8.73 -10.41 -6.06
CA VAL A 30 -10.09 -9.85 -5.89
C VAL A 30 -11.12 -10.69 -6.67
N GLN A 31 -10.76 -11.17 -7.85
CA GLN A 31 -11.61 -12.02 -8.66
C GLN A 31 -11.98 -13.35 -7.96
N ALA A 32 -11.05 -13.93 -7.20
CA ALA A 32 -11.27 -15.17 -6.47
C ALA A 32 -12.12 -14.95 -5.20
N LEU A 33 -11.99 -13.77 -4.58
CA LEU A 33 -12.70 -13.41 -3.36
C LEU A 33 -14.11 -12.87 -3.60
N GLU A 34 -14.38 -12.29 -4.77
CA GLU A 34 -15.56 -11.44 -5.05
C GLU A 34 -16.88 -12.09 -4.60
N GLY A 35 -17.11 -13.35 -4.98
CA GLY A 35 -18.39 -14.03 -4.66
C GLY A 35 -18.60 -14.18 -3.16
N GLU A 36 -17.65 -14.82 -2.45
CA GLU A 36 -17.76 -15.03 -1.00
C GLU A 36 -17.73 -13.71 -0.22
N PHE A 37 -16.91 -12.75 -0.65
CA PHE A 37 -16.78 -11.46 0.01
C PHE A 37 -18.10 -10.67 -0.02
N VAL A 38 -18.76 -10.58 -1.17
CA VAL A 38 -20.03 -9.85 -1.31
C VAL A 38 -21.12 -10.45 -0.43
N ASP A 39 -21.10 -11.77 -0.27
CA ASP A 39 -22.10 -12.47 0.52
C ASP A 39 -21.96 -12.23 2.03
N ILE A 40 -20.71 -12.08 2.54
CA ILE A 40 -20.50 -12.11 3.99
C ILE A 40 -19.87 -10.84 4.58
N ALA A 41 -19.10 -10.07 3.80
CA ALA A 41 -18.30 -8.95 4.36
C ALA A 41 -19.17 -7.88 5.04
N GLY A 42 -20.38 -7.64 4.54
CA GLY A 42 -21.34 -6.69 5.14
C GLY A 42 -21.87 -7.11 6.53
N SER A 43 -21.60 -8.35 6.96
CA SER A 43 -21.98 -8.84 8.30
C SER A 43 -20.91 -8.53 9.37
N TYR A 44 -19.77 -8.01 8.97
CA TYR A 44 -18.66 -7.68 9.84
C TYR A 44 -18.51 -6.16 9.96
N ASP A 45 -18.23 -5.68 11.17
CA ASP A 45 -17.90 -4.27 11.42
C ASP A 45 -16.40 -4.04 11.11
N LEU A 46 -16.04 -4.18 9.83
CA LEU A 46 -14.69 -4.01 9.32
C LEU A 46 -14.68 -3.01 8.15
N LYS A 47 -13.69 -2.14 8.13
CA LYS A 47 -13.38 -1.30 6.98
C LYS A 47 -12.44 -2.05 6.03
N TYR A 48 -12.67 -1.90 4.74
CA TYR A 48 -11.89 -2.61 3.72
C TYR A 48 -11.14 -1.63 2.82
N SER A 49 -9.91 -1.97 2.49
CA SER A 49 -9.12 -1.33 1.44
C SER A 49 -8.41 -2.40 0.62
N VAL A 50 -7.91 -2.04 -0.55
CA VAL A 50 -7.16 -2.96 -1.41
C VAL A 50 -5.80 -2.38 -1.71
N HIS A 51 -4.76 -3.17 -1.45
CA HIS A 51 -3.45 -2.98 -2.03
C HIS A 51 -3.46 -3.61 -3.43
N LEU A 52 -3.24 -2.81 -4.46
CA LEU A 52 -3.24 -3.28 -5.84
C LEU A 52 -2.07 -4.24 -6.08
N PRO A 53 -2.15 -5.13 -7.09
CA PRO A 53 -1.10 -6.10 -7.38
C PRO A 53 0.26 -5.43 -7.58
N VAL A 54 1.31 -6.00 -6.99
CA VAL A 54 2.70 -5.51 -7.06
C VAL A 54 3.67 -6.53 -7.65
N SER A 55 3.45 -7.84 -7.41
CA SER A 55 4.32 -8.89 -7.92
C SER A 55 4.28 -8.92 -9.45
N ASP A 56 5.47 -8.89 -10.06
CA ASP A 56 5.63 -8.85 -11.51
C ASP A 56 4.99 -7.62 -12.22
N MET A 57 4.45 -6.68 -11.47
CA MET A 57 3.79 -5.48 -11.97
C MET A 57 4.73 -4.27 -11.92
N ASN A 58 4.71 -3.46 -12.99
CA ASN A 58 5.47 -2.22 -13.02
C ASN A 58 4.84 -1.19 -13.95
N ILE A 59 4.09 -0.26 -13.36
CA ILE A 59 3.45 0.84 -14.10
C ILE A 59 4.45 1.86 -14.65
N ALA A 60 5.72 1.81 -14.21
CA ALA A 60 6.82 2.63 -14.68
C ALA A 60 7.67 1.94 -15.80
N SER A 61 7.34 0.69 -16.16
CA SER A 61 8.15 -0.11 -17.07
C SER A 61 8.40 0.59 -18.40
N LEU A 62 9.67 0.62 -18.84
CA LEU A 62 10.04 1.06 -20.19
C LEU A 62 9.48 0.12 -21.27
N ASN A 63 9.27 -1.16 -20.93
CA ASN A 63 8.57 -2.09 -21.80
C ASN A 63 7.07 -1.76 -21.84
N ARG A 64 6.61 -1.32 -23.00
CA ARG A 64 5.20 -0.91 -23.19
C ARG A 64 4.19 -2.01 -22.81
N ARG A 65 4.50 -3.28 -23.13
CA ARG A 65 3.56 -4.38 -22.85
C ARG A 65 3.45 -4.63 -21.35
N ILE A 66 4.56 -4.73 -20.64
CA ILE A 66 4.58 -4.84 -19.17
C ILE A 66 3.79 -3.70 -18.55
N ARG A 67 4.12 -2.46 -18.91
CA ARG A 67 3.45 -1.27 -18.37
C ARG A 67 1.95 -1.27 -18.64
N SER A 68 1.52 -1.55 -19.88
CA SER A 68 0.09 -1.53 -20.20
C SER A 68 -0.67 -2.65 -19.50
N THR A 69 -0.07 -3.85 -19.35
CA THR A 69 -0.66 -4.93 -18.56
C THR A 69 -0.76 -4.54 -17.10
N SER A 70 0.30 -4.02 -16.48
CA SER A 70 0.28 -3.58 -15.08
C SER A 70 -0.82 -2.55 -14.80
N ILE A 71 -0.99 -1.56 -15.67
CA ILE A 71 -2.06 -0.56 -15.54
C ILE A 71 -3.45 -1.21 -15.73
N SER A 72 -3.59 -2.15 -16.67
CA SER A 72 -4.87 -2.82 -16.93
C SER A 72 -5.28 -3.72 -15.77
N GLU A 73 -4.36 -4.48 -15.20
CA GLU A 73 -4.60 -5.33 -14.03
C GLU A 73 -4.98 -4.51 -12.80
N SER A 74 -4.24 -3.43 -12.53
CA SER A 74 -4.58 -2.50 -11.45
C SER A 74 -5.99 -1.90 -11.65
N ALA A 75 -6.32 -1.49 -12.87
CA ALA A 75 -7.61 -0.91 -13.19
C ALA A 75 -8.76 -1.92 -13.08
N GLU A 76 -8.55 -3.17 -13.47
CA GLU A 76 -9.54 -4.25 -13.32
C GLU A 76 -9.77 -4.58 -11.85
N THR A 77 -8.71 -4.72 -11.07
CA THR A 77 -8.77 -4.91 -9.61
C THR A 77 -9.57 -3.81 -8.94
N MET A 78 -9.31 -2.55 -9.29
CA MET A 78 -10.06 -1.40 -8.75
C MET A 78 -11.55 -1.48 -9.09
N ARG A 79 -11.92 -1.83 -10.33
CA ARG A 79 -13.34 -1.92 -10.73
C ARG A 79 -14.06 -3.02 -9.96
N ARG A 80 -13.47 -4.21 -9.85
CA ARG A 80 -14.05 -5.33 -9.12
C ARG A 80 -14.21 -5.01 -7.65
N ALA A 81 -13.15 -4.52 -7.00
CA ALA A 81 -13.20 -4.17 -5.59
C ALA A 81 -14.20 -3.03 -5.31
N ALA A 82 -14.30 -2.04 -6.20
CA ALA A 82 -15.35 -1.01 -6.10
C ALA A 82 -16.76 -1.62 -6.20
N GLY A 83 -16.95 -2.62 -7.06
CA GLY A 83 -18.21 -3.42 -7.14
C GLY A 83 -18.52 -4.18 -5.84
N MET A 84 -17.49 -4.56 -5.07
CA MET A 84 -17.60 -5.17 -3.75
C MET A 84 -17.84 -4.15 -2.62
N GLY A 85 -17.93 -2.85 -2.92
CA GLY A 85 -18.10 -1.78 -1.93
C GLY A 85 -16.79 -1.28 -1.31
N ILE A 86 -15.63 -1.62 -1.86
CA ILE A 86 -14.33 -1.17 -1.37
C ILE A 86 -13.90 0.08 -2.12
N HIS A 87 -13.57 1.15 -1.40
CA HIS A 87 -13.38 2.47 -2.00
C HIS A 87 -12.00 3.10 -1.81
N THR A 88 -11.06 2.42 -1.13
CA THR A 88 -9.68 2.90 -0.93
C THR A 88 -8.69 1.92 -1.52
N PHE A 89 -7.80 2.43 -2.38
CA PHE A 89 -6.80 1.66 -3.10
C PHE A 89 -5.40 2.20 -2.85
N VAL A 90 -4.43 1.29 -2.68
CA VAL A 90 -3.01 1.62 -2.59
C VAL A 90 -2.30 1.09 -3.81
N VAL A 91 -1.40 1.89 -4.39
CA VAL A 91 -0.60 1.53 -5.57
C VAL A 91 0.86 1.91 -5.40
N HIS A 92 1.77 1.04 -5.80
CA HIS A 92 3.19 1.38 -5.89
C HIS A 92 3.46 2.30 -7.10
N PRO A 93 4.42 3.23 -6.99
CA PRO A 93 4.77 4.13 -8.09
C PRO A 93 5.47 3.42 -9.26
N GLY A 94 5.93 2.19 -9.04
CA GLY A 94 6.72 1.41 -9.97
C GLY A 94 8.22 1.61 -9.81
N THR A 95 8.99 0.84 -10.57
CA THR A 95 10.44 0.75 -10.46
C THR A 95 11.13 1.09 -11.78
N HIS A 96 12.34 1.63 -11.70
CA HIS A 96 13.21 1.82 -12.86
C HIS A 96 14.13 0.61 -13.05
N SER A 97 14.55 0.37 -14.28
CA SER A 97 15.52 -0.69 -14.55
C SER A 97 16.93 -0.27 -14.10
N ILE A 98 17.56 -1.10 -13.29
CA ILE A 98 18.95 -0.88 -12.82
C ILE A 98 19.94 -0.81 -14.00
N LEU A 99 19.61 -1.45 -15.14
CA LEU A 99 20.48 -1.51 -16.31
C LEU A 99 20.35 -0.29 -17.23
N SER A 100 19.44 0.63 -16.98
CA SER A 100 19.22 1.81 -17.81
C SER A 100 19.40 3.09 -17.00
N ALA A 101 20.64 3.52 -16.83
CA ALA A 101 20.94 4.80 -16.16
C ALA A 101 20.21 5.99 -16.82
N ASP A 102 20.07 5.98 -18.14
CA ASP A 102 19.32 6.99 -18.92
C ASP A 102 17.80 6.80 -18.87
N GLY A 103 17.34 5.71 -18.27
CA GLY A 103 15.91 5.35 -18.22
C GLY A 103 15.15 5.88 -17.02
N SER A 104 15.82 6.41 -16.00
CA SER A 104 15.20 6.79 -14.74
C SER A 104 14.20 7.94 -14.89
N GLU A 105 14.55 9.01 -15.60
CA GLU A 105 13.63 10.12 -15.86
C GLU A 105 12.41 9.66 -16.69
N ARG A 106 12.66 8.83 -17.70
CA ARG A 106 11.57 8.29 -18.52
C ARG A 106 10.66 7.36 -17.72
N ALA A 107 11.22 6.51 -16.85
CA ALA A 107 10.43 5.65 -15.95
C ALA A 107 9.56 6.50 -15.01
N PHE A 108 10.09 7.58 -14.46
CA PHE A 108 9.34 8.53 -13.65
C PHE A 108 8.16 9.15 -14.41
N LEU A 109 8.37 9.60 -15.64
CA LEU A 109 7.30 10.16 -16.48
C LEU A 109 6.23 9.12 -16.81
N LEU A 110 6.63 7.88 -17.08
CA LEU A 110 5.70 6.78 -17.35
C LEU A 110 4.92 6.36 -16.11
N ALA A 111 5.57 6.33 -14.94
CA ALA A 111 4.89 6.14 -13.65
C ALA A 111 3.81 7.19 -13.44
N ARG A 112 4.15 8.47 -13.64
CA ARG A 112 3.21 9.57 -13.51
C ARG A 112 2.01 9.44 -14.47
N GLU A 113 2.24 8.99 -15.71
CA GLU A 113 1.18 8.71 -16.68
C GLU A 113 0.28 7.55 -16.22
N GLY A 114 0.88 6.46 -15.72
CA GLY A 114 0.16 5.32 -15.15
C GLY A 114 -0.72 5.73 -13.97
N ILE A 115 -0.14 6.44 -13.00
CA ILE A 115 -0.88 6.96 -11.84
C ILE A 115 -2.01 7.90 -12.29
N ARG A 116 -1.78 8.78 -13.26
CA ARG A 116 -2.83 9.66 -13.82
C ARG A 116 -4.00 8.86 -14.39
N THR A 117 -3.72 7.75 -15.09
CA THR A 117 -4.73 6.87 -15.66
C THR A 117 -5.57 6.22 -14.56
N LEU A 118 -4.92 5.67 -13.53
CA LEU A 118 -5.60 5.04 -12.39
C LEU A 118 -6.37 6.08 -11.55
N ALA A 119 -5.80 7.28 -11.36
CA ALA A 119 -6.46 8.38 -10.66
C ALA A 119 -7.73 8.88 -11.37
N ALA A 120 -7.71 8.93 -12.70
CA ALA A 120 -8.91 9.26 -13.47
C ALA A 120 -10.00 8.21 -13.31
N LEU A 121 -9.64 6.92 -13.30
CA LEU A 121 -10.55 5.82 -13.02
C LEU A 121 -11.11 5.92 -11.59
N SER A 122 -10.25 6.07 -10.58
CA SER A 122 -10.64 6.23 -9.17
C SER A 122 -11.66 7.37 -9.02
N LYS A 123 -11.34 8.54 -9.58
CA LYS A 123 -12.26 9.68 -9.57
C LYS A 123 -13.62 9.37 -10.21
N SER A 124 -13.63 8.64 -11.32
CA SER A 124 -14.89 8.29 -12.03
C SER A 124 -15.76 7.31 -11.23
N MET A 125 -15.15 6.51 -10.37
CA MET A 125 -15.83 5.56 -9.49
C MET A 125 -16.19 6.16 -8.12
N GLY A 126 -15.75 7.39 -7.81
CA GLY A 126 -15.93 8.00 -6.49
C GLY A 126 -15.09 7.31 -5.40
N THR A 127 -13.94 6.77 -5.78
CA THR A 127 -13.01 6.06 -4.89
C THR A 127 -11.75 6.87 -4.64
N GLU A 128 -10.94 6.46 -3.68
CA GLU A 128 -9.67 7.07 -3.32
C GLU A 128 -8.51 6.21 -3.82
N LEU A 129 -7.49 6.85 -4.41
CA LEU A 129 -6.23 6.22 -4.79
C LEU A 129 -5.09 6.85 -4.00
N LEU A 130 -4.33 6.02 -3.30
CA LEU A 130 -3.15 6.41 -2.54
C LEU A 130 -1.91 5.83 -3.22
N VAL A 131 -0.87 6.65 -3.40
CA VAL A 131 0.43 6.21 -3.91
C VAL A 131 1.34 5.97 -2.73
N GLU A 132 1.87 4.75 -2.63
CA GLU A 132 2.75 4.37 -1.55
C GLU A 132 4.20 4.79 -1.82
N ASN A 133 4.89 5.27 -0.80
CA ASN A 133 6.35 5.46 -0.88
C ASN A 133 7.05 4.11 -0.79
N THR A 134 7.78 3.75 -1.82
CA THR A 134 8.61 2.54 -1.87
C THR A 134 10.09 2.92 -1.80
N PRO A 135 10.96 2.09 -1.18
CA PRO A 135 12.33 2.48 -0.89
C PRO A 135 13.24 2.44 -2.13
N SER A 136 14.34 3.19 -2.06
CA SER A 136 15.34 3.24 -3.12
C SER A 136 16.01 1.89 -3.40
N VAL A 137 16.19 1.06 -2.37
CA VAL A 137 16.74 -0.31 -2.50
C VAL A 137 15.90 -1.22 -3.40
N SER A 138 14.60 -0.95 -3.51
CA SER A 138 13.70 -1.66 -4.42
C SER A 138 13.67 -1.07 -5.83
N GLY A 139 14.48 -0.05 -6.11
CA GLY A 139 14.51 0.64 -7.41
C GLY A 139 13.32 1.55 -7.66
N SER A 140 12.71 2.09 -6.62
CA SER A 140 11.59 3.02 -6.70
C SER A 140 11.87 4.20 -7.63
N VAL A 141 10.88 4.61 -8.43
CA VAL A 141 10.99 5.84 -9.23
C VAL A 141 10.80 7.11 -8.39
N ALA A 142 10.27 7.00 -7.19
CA ALA A 142 9.98 8.14 -6.31
C ALA A 142 10.27 7.83 -4.82
N PRO A 143 11.53 7.51 -4.47
CA PRO A 143 11.87 7.06 -3.13
C PRO A 143 11.92 8.18 -2.08
N THR A 144 12.02 9.44 -2.50
CA THR A 144 12.10 10.58 -1.57
C THR A 144 10.79 11.35 -1.54
N SER A 145 10.52 12.04 -0.44
CA SER A 145 9.37 12.92 -0.28
C SER A 145 9.29 13.98 -1.40
N LYS A 146 10.44 14.53 -1.81
CA LYS A 146 10.52 15.46 -2.93
C LYS A 146 10.14 14.83 -4.26
N SER A 147 10.64 13.63 -4.56
CA SER A 147 10.32 12.91 -5.80
C SER A 147 8.84 12.47 -5.80
N MET A 148 8.32 12.00 -4.67
CA MET A 148 6.91 11.68 -4.51
C MET A 148 6.02 12.92 -4.71
N GLN A 149 6.36 14.05 -4.11
CA GLN A 149 5.64 15.31 -4.33
C GLN A 149 5.61 15.67 -5.81
N SER A 150 6.73 15.55 -6.52
CA SER A 150 6.80 15.81 -7.96
C SER A 150 5.95 14.84 -8.77
N LEU A 151 5.95 13.57 -8.39
CA LEU A 151 5.18 12.51 -9.05
C LEU A 151 3.66 12.77 -8.99
N ILE A 152 3.15 13.18 -7.83
CA ILE A 152 1.71 13.32 -7.60
C ILE A 152 1.17 14.74 -7.75
N THR A 153 2.03 15.76 -7.96
CA THR A 153 1.60 17.16 -8.10
C THR A 153 0.56 17.30 -9.21
N GLY A 154 -0.59 17.92 -8.88
CA GLY A 154 -1.70 18.13 -9.81
C GLY A 154 -2.53 16.87 -10.12
N LEU A 155 -2.26 15.73 -9.47
CA LEU A 155 -3.09 14.54 -9.57
C LEU A 155 -4.02 14.44 -8.35
N PRO A 156 -5.26 13.95 -8.56
CA PRO A 156 -6.23 13.74 -7.46
C PRO A 156 -5.96 12.43 -6.73
N VAL A 157 -4.76 12.29 -6.13
CA VAL A 157 -4.33 11.12 -5.37
C VAL A 157 -3.77 11.55 -4.02
N GLY A 158 -3.89 10.68 -3.03
CA GLY A 158 -3.22 10.80 -1.74
C GLY A 158 -1.92 10.01 -1.69
N ILE A 159 -1.37 9.89 -0.49
CA ILE A 159 -0.17 9.11 -0.16
C ILE A 159 -0.56 8.03 0.84
N CYS A 160 -0.09 6.82 0.61
CA CYS A 160 0.07 5.81 1.66
C CYS A 160 1.50 5.95 2.18
N LEU A 161 1.65 6.36 3.45
CA LEU A 161 2.97 6.48 4.07
C LEU A 161 3.36 5.13 4.66
N ASP A 162 4.27 4.43 4.01
CA ASP A 162 4.98 3.31 4.62
C ASP A 162 6.16 3.84 5.43
N VAL A 163 6.10 3.55 6.73
CA VAL A 163 7.08 4.03 7.72
C VAL A 163 8.40 3.29 7.61
N ALA A 164 8.35 1.98 7.35
CA ALA A 164 9.55 1.16 7.19
C ALA A 164 10.32 1.56 5.93
N HIS A 165 9.62 1.77 4.82
CA HIS A 165 10.22 2.26 3.57
C HIS A 165 10.86 3.65 3.73
N ALA A 166 10.13 4.58 4.35
CA ALA A 166 10.65 5.93 4.59
C ALA A 166 11.88 5.94 5.52
N SER A 167 11.92 5.02 6.48
CA SER A 167 13.05 4.85 7.40
C SER A 167 14.32 4.39 6.68
N LEU A 168 14.21 3.45 5.73
CA LEU A 168 15.34 2.93 4.94
C LEU A 168 16.09 4.02 4.16
N ASP A 169 15.36 5.00 3.67
CA ASP A 169 15.93 6.11 2.89
C ASP A 169 16.23 7.36 3.74
N GLY A 170 15.97 7.33 5.06
CA GLY A 170 16.10 8.50 5.93
C GLY A 170 15.09 9.62 5.63
N GLU A 171 13.99 9.31 4.95
CA GLU A 171 13.01 10.26 4.40
C GLU A 171 11.76 10.42 5.29
N LEU A 172 11.69 9.77 6.46
CA LEU A 172 10.51 9.79 7.32
C LEU A 172 10.05 11.21 7.65
N ALA A 173 10.97 12.10 8.04
CA ALA A 173 10.63 13.49 8.35
C ALA A 173 10.07 14.23 7.12
N GLY A 174 10.61 13.97 5.92
CA GLY A 174 10.13 14.53 4.67
C GLY A 174 8.70 14.09 4.36
N PHE A 175 8.40 12.81 4.51
CA PHE A 175 7.05 12.27 4.29
C PHE A 175 6.05 12.73 5.34
N LEU A 176 6.43 12.80 6.62
CA LEU A 176 5.59 13.39 7.67
C LEU A 176 5.21 14.85 7.35
N GLY A 177 6.13 15.60 6.73
CA GLY A 177 5.87 16.97 6.25
C GLY A 177 4.81 17.03 5.13
N MET A 178 4.48 15.93 4.48
CA MET A 178 3.41 15.83 3.47
C MET A 178 2.03 15.46 4.08
N GLY A 179 1.88 15.53 5.38
CA GLY A 179 0.71 15.02 6.14
C GLY A 179 -0.66 15.39 5.57
N GLY A 180 -0.84 16.59 5.00
CA GLY A 180 -2.09 17.00 4.36
C GLY A 180 -2.47 16.22 3.09
N ARG A 181 -1.60 15.34 2.61
CA ARG A 181 -1.81 14.46 1.46
C ARG A 181 -1.84 12.97 1.84
N THR A 182 -1.46 12.64 3.07
CA THR A 182 -1.44 11.25 3.56
C THR A 182 -2.86 10.83 3.92
N GLY A 183 -3.32 9.71 3.37
CA GLY A 183 -4.63 9.12 3.65
C GLY A 183 -4.55 7.83 4.46
N MET A 184 -3.38 7.16 4.46
CA MET A 184 -3.18 5.88 5.14
C MET A 184 -1.71 5.73 5.56
N ILE A 185 -1.46 4.90 6.55
CA ILE A 185 -0.12 4.56 7.03
C ILE A 185 0.06 3.06 6.97
N HIS A 186 1.20 2.61 6.43
CA HIS A 186 1.64 1.23 6.53
C HIS A 186 2.71 1.09 7.61
N LEU A 187 2.61 0.03 8.39
CA LEU A 187 3.47 -0.27 9.52
C LEU A 187 4.04 -1.67 9.40
N SER A 188 5.33 -1.73 9.22
CA SER A 188 6.17 -2.91 9.40
C SER A 188 7.48 -2.50 10.04
N ASP A 189 8.37 -3.44 10.27
CA ASP A 189 9.73 -3.15 10.73
C ASP A 189 10.77 -3.65 9.72
N ASN A 190 12.02 -3.20 9.87
CA ASN A 190 13.12 -3.63 9.01
C ASN A 190 14.46 -3.63 9.76
N ASP A 191 15.49 -4.18 9.12
CA ASP A 191 16.84 -4.29 9.67
C ASP A 191 17.71 -3.00 9.46
N GLY A 192 17.10 -1.93 8.95
CA GLY A 192 17.77 -0.68 8.61
C GLY A 192 18.54 -0.72 7.27
N HIS A 193 18.52 -1.84 6.55
CA HIS A 193 19.25 -2.04 5.29
C HIS A 193 18.39 -2.60 4.16
N ARG A 194 17.39 -3.40 4.49
CA ARG A 194 16.52 -4.09 3.54
C ARG A 194 15.07 -3.95 3.95
N ASP A 195 14.23 -3.89 2.96
CA ASP A 195 12.81 -4.01 3.14
C ASP A 195 12.44 -5.46 3.44
N THR A 196 12.31 -5.76 4.71
CA THR A 196 12.09 -7.14 5.21
C THR A 196 10.68 -7.42 5.65
N HIS A 197 9.82 -6.39 5.77
CA HIS A 197 8.50 -6.50 6.39
C HIS A 197 8.56 -7.33 7.68
N ALA A 198 9.50 -6.98 8.55
CA ALA A 198 9.69 -7.66 9.82
C ALA A 198 8.53 -7.32 10.78
N GLN A 199 8.29 -8.23 11.74
CA GLN A 199 7.31 -7.98 12.78
C GLN A 199 7.63 -6.70 13.54
N LEU A 200 6.61 -5.88 13.81
CA LEU A 200 6.75 -4.64 14.58
C LEU A 200 7.41 -4.90 15.95
N GLY A 201 8.38 -4.07 16.27
CA GLY A 201 9.16 -4.16 17.50
C GLY A 201 10.40 -5.06 17.41
N THR A 202 10.68 -5.64 16.23
CA THR A 202 11.88 -6.45 16.02
C THR A 202 12.99 -5.76 15.22
N GLY A 203 12.70 -4.58 14.71
CA GLY A 203 13.60 -3.77 13.88
C GLY A 203 13.84 -2.38 14.43
N SER A 204 14.08 -1.42 13.53
CA SER A 204 14.45 -0.05 13.88
C SER A 204 13.50 1.04 13.34
N ALA A 205 12.52 0.69 12.50
CA ALA A 205 11.68 1.67 11.82
C ALA A 205 10.54 2.19 12.71
N ALA A 206 9.86 1.29 13.43
CA ALA A 206 8.64 1.59 14.18
C ALA A 206 8.89 1.83 15.68
N GLY A 207 9.86 2.67 16.03
CA GLY A 207 10.15 3.03 17.44
C GLY A 207 9.10 3.96 18.06
N ARG A 208 9.16 4.13 19.40
CA ARG A 208 8.23 4.96 20.18
C ARG A 208 8.04 6.37 19.60
N GLU A 209 9.12 7.04 19.23
CA GLU A 209 9.06 8.41 18.71
C GLU A 209 8.29 8.45 17.39
N THR A 210 8.60 7.54 16.47
CA THR A 210 7.91 7.39 15.18
C THR A 210 6.41 7.13 15.39
N LEU A 211 6.08 6.14 16.22
CA LEU A 211 4.68 5.79 16.51
C LEU A 211 3.92 6.96 17.15
N SER A 212 4.56 7.70 18.06
CA SER A 212 3.95 8.92 18.66
C SER A 212 3.72 10.04 17.65
N LEU A 213 4.55 10.16 16.61
CA LEU A 213 4.34 11.15 15.56
C LEU A 213 3.18 10.75 14.63
N ILE A 214 3.15 9.50 14.18
CA ILE A 214 2.11 9.04 13.26
C ILE A 214 0.74 8.93 13.94
N SER A 215 0.67 8.56 15.23
CA SER A 215 -0.61 8.50 15.96
C SER A 215 -1.33 9.84 16.00
N LYS A 216 -0.58 10.96 16.03
CA LYS A 216 -1.15 12.33 15.99
C LYS A 216 -1.79 12.69 14.65
N MET A 217 -1.51 11.93 13.59
CA MET A 217 -2.12 12.15 12.28
C MET A 217 -3.57 11.70 12.25
N GLY A 218 -3.98 10.77 13.14
CA GLY A 218 -5.36 10.28 13.23
C GLY A 218 -5.83 9.54 11.97
N LEU A 219 -4.89 8.93 11.23
CA LEU A 219 -5.15 8.22 9.99
C LEU A 219 -5.28 6.72 10.22
N PRO A 220 -5.98 5.99 9.33
CA PRO A 220 -5.94 4.54 9.32
C PRO A 220 -4.50 4.03 9.20
N ALA A 221 -4.14 3.05 10.04
CA ALA A 221 -2.84 2.40 10.01
C ALA A 221 -3.02 0.90 9.74
N VAL A 222 -2.29 0.38 8.76
CA VAL A 222 -2.28 -1.04 8.39
C VAL A 222 -1.00 -1.66 8.90
N ILE A 223 -1.12 -2.71 9.69
CA ILE A 223 0.03 -3.52 10.09
C ILE A 223 0.27 -4.56 9.00
N GLU A 224 1.39 -4.45 8.31
CA GLU A 224 1.80 -5.39 7.27
C GLU A 224 2.49 -6.59 7.89
N ALA A 225 1.72 -7.64 8.09
CA ALA A 225 2.15 -8.86 8.77
C ALA A 225 1.94 -10.09 7.87
N ARG A 226 2.77 -11.11 8.08
CA ARG A 226 2.71 -12.38 7.33
C ARG A 226 1.66 -13.34 7.84
N SER A 227 1.14 -13.07 9.06
CA SER A 227 0.10 -13.87 9.70
C SER A 227 -0.73 -13.02 10.65
N ILE A 228 -1.91 -13.51 11.02
CA ILE A 228 -2.78 -12.87 12.01
C ILE A 228 -2.05 -12.76 13.36
N ASP A 229 -1.30 -13.77 13.77
CA ASP A 229 -0.58 -13.75 15.05
C ASP A 229 0.51 -12.68 15.08
N GLU A 230 1.22 -12.47 13.96
CA GLU A 230 2.17 -11.36 13.83
C GLU A 230 1.45 -10.01 13.87
N ALA A 231 0.30 -9.87 13.21
CA ALA A 231 -0.49 -8.65 13.24
C ALA A 231 -0.98 -8.32 14.65
N ILE A 232 -1.51 -9.31 15.39
CA ILE A 232 -1.95 -9.15 16.79
C ILE A 232 -0.76 -8.73 17.67
N SER A 233 0.38 -9.40 17.52
CA SER A 233 1.61 -9.06 18.26
C SER A 233 2.09 -7.64 17.93
N GLY A 234 2.01 -7.25 16.64
CA GLY A 234 2.34 -5.90 16.19
C GLY A 234 1.41 -4.85 16.79
N ARG A 235 0.10 -5.11 16.83
CA ARG A 235 -0.87 -4.24 17.50
C ARG A 235 -0.53 -4.06 18.99
N ALA A 236 -0.30 -5.16 19.70
CA ALA A 236 0.07 -5.12 21.11
C ALA A 236 1.36 -4.31 21.35
N TYR A 237 2.34 -4.43 20.46
CA TYR A 237 3.55 -3.61 20.50
C TYR A 237 3.23 -2.11 20.36
N VAL A 238 2.44 -1.72 19.34
CA VAL A 238 2.04 -0.33 19.14
C VAL A 238 1.31 0.22 20.36
N GLU A 239 0.32 -0.50 20.90
CA GLU A 239 -0.44 -0.12 22.09
C GLU A 239 0.43 0.03 23.34
N SER A 240 1.51 -0.75 23.47
CA SER A 240 2.45 -0.67 24.59
C SER A 240 3.32 0.60 24.56
N LEU A 241 3.43 1.25 23.41
CA LEU A 241 4.29 2.41 23.21
C LEU A 241 3.50 3.75 23.20
N LEU A 242 2.20 3.72 22.94
CA LEU A 242 1.31 4.90 22.89
C LEU A 242 0.55 5.08 24.20
#